data_31df4d42315b9594c3441d9630c814b2
#
_entry.id   31df4d42315b9594c3441d9630c814b2
#
_cell.length_a   1.000
_cell.length_b   1.000
_cell.length_c   1.000
_cell.angle_alpha   90.00
_cell.angle_beta   90.00
_cell.angle_gamma   90.00
#
_symmetry.space_group_name_H-M   'P 1'
#
loop_
_entity.id
_entity.type
_entity.pdbx_description
1 polymer ?
#
loop_
_entity_poly.entity_id
_entity_poly.type
_entity_poly.pdbx_seq_one_letter_code
_entity_poly.pdbx_strand_id
1 'polypeptide(L)'
;KLKKTIAFIPLRFGSKGIKNKNIKDFNGRPLCYWSIKAASDSLKIDEIYISSDSKKILQTVDDFRLKKVKTFLRSKETSSDEASTESAMIEIINNLNFNYEFTFVLIQATNPFLSKEDLDSAILKLQKGKSIISVSPFKRFIWNENGPVNYDYFQRKRRQDFNDYFIENGSFYINYVGEILKNGS
;
A
#
# COMPACT_ATOMS: atom_id res chain seq x y z
N LYS A 1 19.94 -12.03 13.65
CA LYS A 1 18.53 -12.31 13.21
C LYS A 1 18.41 -11.88 11.75
N LEU A 2 17.87 -12.75 10.90
CA LEU A 2 17.62 -12.44 9.49
C LEU A 2 16.64 -11.25 9.42
N LYS A 3 17.01 -10.21 8.67
CA LYS A 3 16.10 -9.11 8.36
C LYS A 3 15.05 -9.64 7.38
N LYS A 4 13.78 -9.51 7.70
CA LYS A 4 12.68 -9.91 6.82
C LYS A 4 11.99 -8.69 6.23
N THR A 5 11.42 -8.88 5.05
CA THR A 5 10.49 -7.94 4.43
C THR A 5 9.08 -8.49 4.50
N ILE A 6 8.22 -7.76 5.17
CA ILE A 6 6.80 -8.11 5.39
C ILE A 6 5.94 -7.21 4.53
N ALA A 7 5.12 -7.80 3.67
CA ALA A 7 4.06 -7.06 3.00
C ALA A 7 2.75 -7.16 3.80
N PHE A 8 2.05 -6.05 3.90
CA PHE A 8 0.75 -5.94 4.54
C PHE A 8 -0.27 -5.35 3.57
N ILE A 9 -1.38 -6.06 3.36
CA ILE A 9 -2.43 -5.67 2.42
C ILE A 9 -3.78 -5.66 3.16
N PRO A 10 -4.25 -4.49 3.61
CA PRO A 10 -5.55 -4.38 4.26
C PRO A 10 -6.69 -4.45 3.24
N LEU A 11 -7.62 -5.38 3.45
CA LEU A 11 -8.80 -5.60 2.62
C LEU A 11 -10.07 -5.37 3.45
N ARG A 12 -10.54 -4.12 3.51
CA ARG A 12 -11.76 -3.82 4.25
C ARG A 12 -13.01 -4.30 3.47
N PHE A 13 -13.96 -4.90 4.19
CA PHE A 13 -15.33 -5.06 3.71
C PHE A 13 -16.04 -3.68 3.72
N GLY A 14 -17.06 -3.45 2.98
CA GLY A 14 -17.82 -2.20 3.10
C GLY A 14 -17.17 -0.95 2.49
N SER A 15 -16.51 -1.07 1.34
CA SER A 15 -16.02 0.08 0.58
C SER A 15 -17.15 1.05 0.21
N LYS A 16 -17.05 2.34 0.62
CA LYS A 16 -18.09 3.36 0.41
C LYS A 16 -18.36 3.70 -1.06
N GLY A 17 -17.34 3.76 -1.89
CA GLY A 17 -17.48 4.14 -3.31
C GLY A 17 -17.97 3.01 -4.21
N ILE A 18 -17.39 1.83 -4.10
CA ILE A 18 -17.76 0.63 -4.87
C ILE A 18 -17.99 -0.50 -3.89
N LYS A 19 -19.22 -1.01 -3.82
CA LYS A 19 -19.56 -2.12 -2.92
C LYS A 19 -18.70 -3.35 -3.20
N ASN A 20 -18.09 -3.90 -2.14
CA ASN A 20 -17.21 -5.07 -2.20
C ASN A 20 -16.03 -4.91 -3.19
N LYS A 21 -15.50 -3.72 -3.35
CA LYS A 21 -14.46 -3.37 -4.33
C LYS A 21 -13.32 -4.40 -4.38
N ASN A 22 -12.80 -4.80 -3.23
CA ASN A 22 -11.63 -5.68 -3.16
C ASN A 22 -11.84 -7.07 -3.79
N ILE A 23 -13.08 -7.59 -3.76
CA ILE A 23 -13.44 -8.90 -4.32
C ILE A 23 -14.28 -8.79 -5.62
N LYS A 24 -14.46 -7.57 -6.14
CA LYS A 24 -15.13 -7.36 -7.42
C LYS A 24 -14.25 -7.88 -8.55
N ASP A 25 -14.88 -8.51 -9.55
CA ASP A 25 -14.14 -8.98 -10.73
C ASP A 25 -13.45 -7.82 -11.45
N PHE A 26 -12.18 -8.04 -11.75
CA PHE A 26 -11.35 -7.20 -12.60
C PHE A 26 -10.51 -8.12 -13.49
N ASN A 27 -10.83 -8.16 -14.77
CA ASN A 27 -10.14 -8.98 -15.77
C ASN A 27 -10.09 -10.48 -15.39
N GLY A 28 -11.25 -11.04 -14.97
CA GLY A 28 -11.43 -12.47 -14.66
C GLY A 28 -10.91 -12.91 -13.28
N ARG A 29 -10.51 -11.97 -12.43
CA ARG A 29 -10.08 -12.23 -11.04
C ARG A 29 -10.57 -11.12 -10.09
N PRO A 30 -10.73 -11.40 -8.78
CA PRO A 30 -10.98 -10.35 -7.79
C PRO A 30 -9.91 -9.26 -7.85
N LEU A 31 -10.30 -7.99 -7.69
CA LEU A 31 -9.39 -6.84 -7.79
C LEU A 31 -8.13 -7.00 -6.91
N CYS A 32 -8.29 -7.47 -5.67
CA CYS A 32 -7.18 -7.67 -4.74
C CYS A 32 -6.17 -8.74 -5.19
N TYR A 33 -6.59 -9.67 -6.05
CA TYR A 33 -5.71 -10.73 -6.57
C TYR A 33 -4.43 -10.16 -7.19
N TRP A 34 -4.54 -9.10 -7.95
CA TRP A 34 -3.43 -8.55 -8.74
C TRP A 34 -2.32 -8.00 -7.86
N SER A 35 -2.64 -7.19 -6.86
CA SER A 35 -1.64 -6.67 -5.92
C SER A 35 -1.04 -7.78 -5.04
N ILE A 36 -1.87 -8.75 -4.61
CA ILE A 36 -1.39 -9.91 -3.83
C ILE A 36 -0.45 -10.77 -4.69
N LYS A 37 -0.80 -10.98 -5.96
CA LYS A 37 0.04 -11.74 -6.91
C LYS A 37 1.38 -11.05 -7.14
N ALA A 38 1.39 -9.73 -7.36
CA ALA A 38 2.63 -8.95 -7.50
C ALA A 38 3.53 -9.09 -6.25
N ALA A 39 2.96 -8.99 -5.06
CA ALA A 39 3.70 -9.20 -3.81
C ALA A 39 4.21 -10.65 -3.66
N SER A 40 3.40 -11.64 -4.04
CA SER A 40 3.78 -13.08 -3.99
C SER A 40 4.93 -13.41 -4.95
N ASP A 41 4.96 -12.77 -6.11
CA ASP A 41 6.00 -12.96 -7.12
C ASP A 41 7.28 -12.15 -6.84
N SER A 42 7.23 -11.16 -5.94
CA SER A 42 8.40 -10.37 -5.53
C SER A 42 9.51 -11.27 -4.95
N LEU A 43 10.73 -11.00 -5.33
CA LEU A 43 11.93 -11.70 -4.82
C LEU A 43 12.42 -11.13 -3.48
N LYS A 44 11.92 -9.96 -3.09
CA LYS A 44 12.34 -9.23 -1.89
C LYS A 44 11.36 -9.31 -0.73
N ILE A 45 10.12 -9.75 -0.96
CA ILE A 45 9.11 -9.95 0.08
C ILE A 45 9.20 -11.40 0.59
N ASP A 46 9.33 -11.56 1.90
CA ASP A 46 9.42 -12.87 2.55
C ASP A 46 8.06 -13.41 2.98
N GLU A 47 7.19 -12.56 3.53
CA GLU A 47 5.88 -12.92 4.04
C GLU A 47 4.85 -11.85 3.66
N ILE A 48 3.61 -12.27 3.40
CA ILE A 48 2.50 -11.39 3.03
C ILE A 48 1.34 -11.63 3.98
N TYR A 49 0.90 -10.58 4.63
CA TYR A 49 -0.24 -10.62 5.53
C TYR A 49 -1.42 -9.86 4.94
N ILE A 50 -2.51 -10.59 4.73
CA ILE A 50 -3.77 -10.03 4.27
C ILE A 50 -4.67 -9.86 5.48
N SER A 51 -5.02 -8.62 5.79
CA SER A 51 -5.86 -8.31 6.93
C SER A 51 -7.25 -7.89 6.48
N SER A 52 -8.30 -8.53 7.02
CA SER A 52 -9.69 -8.19 6.74
C SER A 52 -10.57 -8.39 7.96
N ASP A 53 -11.65 -7.63 8.04
CA ASP A 53 -12.78 -7.80 8.95
C ASP A 53 -13.80 -8.86 8.45
N SER A 54 -13.63 -9.33 7.22
CA SER A 54 -14.55 -10.27 6.56
C SER A 54 -13.91 -11.63 6.35
N LYS A 55 -14.46 -12.65 7.01
CA LYS A 55 -14.07 -14.04 6.77
C LYS A 55 -14.25 -14.46 5.31
N LYS A 56 -15.26 -13.91 4.61
CA LYS A 56 -15.49 -14.17 3.19
C LYS A 56 -14.33 -13.65 2.33
N ILE A 57 -13.82 -12.45 2.62
CA ILE A 57 -12.66 -11.90 1.90
C ILE A 57 -11.42 -12.77 2.17
N LEU A 58 -11.17 -13.15 3.43
CA LEU A 58 -10.02 -14.00 3.77
C LEU A 58 -10.11 -15.36 3.08
N GLN A 59 -11.27 -15.99 3.06
CA GLN A 59 -11.48 -17.24 2.33
C GLN A 59 -11.22 -17.07 0.82
N THR A 60 -11.71 -16.00 0.22
CA THR A 60 -11.43 -15.70 -1.20
C THR A 60 -9.92 -15.59 -1.46
N VAL A 61 -9.17 -14.99 -0.54
CA VAL A 61 -7.71 -14.87 -0.64
C VAL A 61 -7.02 -16.22 -0.47
N ASP A 62 -7.46 -17.04 0.48
CA ASP A 62 -6.91 -18.40 0.71
C ASP A 62 -7.11 -19.29 -0.53
N ASP A 63 -8.23 -19.13 -1.24
CA ASP A 63 -8.55 -19.87 -2.48
C ASP A 63 -7.60 -19.50 -3.64
N PHE A 64 -6.87 -18.37 -3.58
CA PHE A 64 -5.85 -18.05 -4.57
C PHE A 64 -4.63 -18.99 -4.51
N ARG A 65 -4.39 -19.64 -3.37
CA ARG A 65 -3.25 -20.53 -3.13
C ARG A 65 -1.90 -19.94 -3.50
N LEU A 66 -1.75 -18.64 -3.28
CA LEU A 66 -0.51 -17.93 -3.56
C LEU A 66 0.53 -18.17 -2.46
N LYS A 67 1.81 -18.24 -2.87
CA LYS A 67 2.92 -18.44 -1.94
C LYS A 67 3.09 -17.24 -1.01
N LYS A 68 3.65 -17.49 0.21
CA LYS A 68 3.98 -16.47 1.22
C LYS A 68 2.76 -15.78 1.85
N VAL A 69 1.54 -16.02 1.37
CA VAL A 69 0.31 -15.36 1.82
C VAL A 69 -0.20 -16.01 3.10
N LYS A 70 -0.51 -15.16 4.08
CA LYS A 70 -1.15 -15.50 5.34
C LYS A 70 -2.33 -14.56 5.56
N THR A 71 -3.44 -15.07 6.02
CA THR A 71 -4.64 -14.28 6.34
C THR A 71 -4.69 -13.92 7.82
N PHE A 72 -5.20 -12.74 8.13
CA PHE A 72 -5.33 -12.22 9.49
C PHE A 72 -6.72 -11.58 9.66
N LEU A 73 -7.49 -12.12 10.60
CA LEU A 73 -8.80 -11.56 10.94
C LEU A 73 -8.60 -10.33 11.84
N ARG A 74 -8.99 -9.17 11.33
CA ARG A 74 -8.86 -7.87 12.00
C ARG A 74 -9.86 -7.75 13.14
N SER A 75 -9.48 -7.02 14.19
CA SER A 75 -10.38 -6.68 15.29
C SER A 75 -11.52 -5.74 14.84
N LYS A 76 -12.57 -5.65 15.66
CA LYS A 76 -13.68 -4.72 15.37
C LYS A 76 -13.24 -3.27 15.50
N GLU A 77 -12.33 -2.97 16.41
CA GLU A 77 -11.81 -1.64 16.70
C GLU A 77 -11.08 -1.04 15.50
N THR A 78 -10.24 -1.84 14.83
CA THR A 78 -9.48 -1.41 13.65
C THR A 78 -10.24 -1.57 12.33
N SER A 79 -11.48 -2.07 12.38
CA SER A 79 -12.34 -2.32 11.21
C SER A 79 -13.45 -1.28 11.05
N SER A 80 -13.63 -0.37 12.01
CA SER A 80 -14.65 0.68 11.96
C SER A 80 -14.44 1.59 10.75
N ASP A 81 -15.49 2.33 10.37
CA ASP A 81 -15.40 3.31 9.28
C ASP A 81 -14.45 4.48 9.56
N GLU A 82 -14.18 4.72 10.84
CA GLU A 82 -13.27 5.76 11.34
C GLU A 82 -11.85 5.24 11.54
N ALA A 83 -11.65 3.92 11.54
CA ALA A 83 -10.35 3.32 11.74
C ALA A 83 -9.41 3.62 10.57
N SER A 84 -8.22 4.12 10.89
CA SER A 84 -7.18 4.41 9.92
C SER A 84 -6.47 3.14 9.44
N THR A 85 -5.79 3.23 8.31
CA THR A 85 -4.90 2.16 7.83
C THR A 85 -3.76 1.92 8.83
N GLU A 86 -3.27 2.98 9.45
CA GLU A 86 -2.20 2.95 10.45
C GLU A 86 -2.59 2.12 11.67
N SER A 87 -3.83 2.24 12.16
CA SER A 87 -4.31 1.41 13.28
C SER A 87 -4.28 -0.09 12.96
N ALA A 88 -4.61 -0.46 11.73
CA ALA A 88 -4.53 -1.84 11.27
C ALA A 88 -3.08 -2.33 11.10
N MET A 89 -2.16 -1.45 10.70
CA MET A 89 -0.73 -1.76 10.64
C MET A 89 -0.16 -2.02 12.04
N ILE A 90 -0.46 -1.13 12.99
CA ILE A 90 -0.01 -1.27 14.38
C ILE A 90 -0.59 -2.53 15.03
N GLU A 91 -1.87 -2.84 14.78
CA GLU A 91 -2.51 -4.06 15.27
C GLU A 91 -1.74 -5.31 14.85
N ILE A 92 -1.43 -5.48 13.56
CA ILE A 92 -0.74 -6.69 13.10
C ILE A 92 0.72 -6.73 13.55
N ILE A 93 1.41 -5.60 13.57
CA ILE A 93 2.79 -5.52 14.07
C ILE A 93 2.87 -6.00 15.52
N ASN A 94 1.96 -5.54 16.37
CA ASN A 94 1.92 -5.90 17.78
C ASN A 94 1.48 -7.36 17.99
N ASN A 95 0.43 -7.81 17.33
CA ASN A 95 -0.10 -9.18 17.48
C ASN A 95 0.90 -10.25 17.05
N LEU A 96 1.71 -9.97 16.02
CA LEU A 96 2.72 -10.90 15.52
C LEU A 96 4.12 -10.60 16.04
N ASN A 97 4.26 -9.58 16.89
CA ASN A 97 5.50 -9.19 17.55
C ASN A 97 6.67 -9.07 16.55
N PHE A 98 6.46 -8.31 15.46
CA PHE A 98 7.47 -8.14 14.44
C PHE A 98 8.72 -7.43 14.96
N ASN A 99 9.88 -7.85 14.48
CA ASN A 99 11.14 -7.22 14.84
C ASN A 99 11.22 -5.79 14.26
N TYR A 100 11.72 -4.84 15.06
CA TYR A 100 11.90 -3.42 14.68
C TYR A 100 12.75 -3.21 13.42
N GLU A 101 13.66 -4.13 13.12
CA GLU A 101 14.51 -4.07 11.93
C GLU A 101 13.89 -4.65 10.67
N PHE A 102 12.67 -5.22 10.76
CA PHE A 102 11.97 -5.72 9.57
C PHE A 102 11.54 -4.56 8.68
N THR A 103 11.66 -4.78 7.38
CA THR A 103 11.06 -3.90 6.38
C THR A 103 9.57 -4.20 6.30
N PHE A 104 8.74 -3.17 6.39
CA PHE A 104 7.28 -3.26 6.30
C PHE A 104 6.81 -2.54 5.03
N VAL A 105 6.08 -3.25 4.18
CA VAL A 105 5.54 -2.76 2.92
C VAL A 105 4.02 -2.75 3.01
N LEU A 106 3.42 -1.59 3.22
CA LEU A 106 1.99 -1.40 3.06
C LEU A 106 1.66 -1.37 1.57
N ILE A 107 0.81 -2.26 1.10
CA ILE A 107 0.33 -2.31 -0.29
C ILE A 107 -1.18 -2.10 -0.30
N GLN A 108 -1.65 -1.17 -1.12
CA GLN A 108 -3.07 -0.96 -1.33
C GLN A 108 -3.58 -1.82 -2.50
N ALA A 109 -4.60 -2.63 -2.26
CA ALA A 109 -5.17 -3.56 -3.24
C ALA A 109 -5.94 -2.87 -4.38
N THR A 110 -5.98 -1.54 -4.39
CA THR A 110 -6.71 -0.74 -5.39
C THR A 110 -5.93 -0.44 -6.65
N ASN A 111 -4.64 -0.84 -6.72
CA ASN A 111 -3.83 -0.72 -7.92
C ASN A 111 -3.58 -2.10 -8.54
N PRO A 112 -4.37 -2.52 -9.54
CA PRO A 112 -4.19 -3.80 -10.21
C PRO A 112 -2.98 -3.85 -11.15
N PHE A 113 -2.32 -2.73 -11.41
CA PHE A 113 -1.16 -2.61 -12.30
C PHE A 113 0.17 -2.60 -11.56
N LEU A 114 0.16 -2.80 -10.25
CA LEU A 114 1.38 -2.94 -9.45
C LEU A 114 2.17 -4.15 -9.93
N SER A 115 3.47 -3.97 -10.20
CA SER A 115 4.37 -5.04 -10.59
C SER A 115 5.30 -5.47 -9.45
N LYS A 116 5.82 -6.68 -9.54
CA LYS A 116 6.85 -7.18 -8.61
C LYS A 116 8.16 -6.40 -8.76
N GLU A 117 8.46 -5.94 -9.96
CA GLU A 117 9.65 -5.15 -10.28
C GLU A 117 9.61 -3.78 -9.57
N ASP A 118 8.45 -3.15 -9.51
CA ASP A 118 8.26 -1.90 -8.75
C ASP A 118 8.54 -2.12 -7.27
N LEU A 119 7.97 -3.19 -6.69
CA LEU A 119 8.18 -3.55 -5.29
C LEU A 119 9.65 -3.87 -5.00
N ASP A 120 10.27 -4.74 -5.79
CA ASP A 120 11.65 -5.17 -5.58
C ASP A 120 12.63 -3.99 -5.69
N SER A 121 12.44 -3.12 -6.69
CA SER A 121 13.29 -1.94 -6.87
C SER A 121 13.12 -0.91 -5.75
N ALA A 122 11.90 -0.73 -5.25
CA ALA A 122 11.62 0.18 -4.15
C ALA A 122 12.21 -0.33 -2.83
N ILE A 123 12.04 -1.62 -2.51
CA ILE A 123 12.58 -2.22 -1.28
C ILE A 123 14.11 -2.06 -1.22
N LEU A 124 14.81 -2.24 -2.35
CA LEU A 124 16.25 -2.08 -2.43
C LEU A 124 16.74 -0.63 -2.20
N LYS A 125 15.87 0.36 -2.37
CA LYS A 125 16.20 1.78 -2.17
C LYS A 125 15.99 2.25 -0.73
N LEU A 126 15.36 1.43 0.13
CA LEU A 126 15.09 1.82 1.51
C LEU A 126 16.39 2.04 2.28
N GLN A 127 16.52 3.20 2.92
CA GLN A 127 17.63 3.59 3.77
C GLN A 127 17.15 3.82 5.20
N LYS A 128 18.02 3.59 6.19
CA LYS A 128 17.72 3.84 7.59
C LYS A 128 17.31 5.30 7.82
N GLY A 129 16.23 5.52 8.55
CA GLY A 129 15.69 6.86 8.84
C GLY A 129 14.95 7.51 7.66
N LYS A 130 14.67 6.75 6.59
CA LYS A 130 13.87 7.21 5.44
C LYS A 130 12.73 6.25 5.19
N SER A 131 11.64 6.77 4.63
CA SER A 131 10.53 5.99 4.08
C SER A 131 10.49 6.11 2.56
N ILE A 132 9.76 5.21 1.92
CA ILE A 132 9.52 5.23 0.48
C ILE A 132 8.02 5.30 0.23
N ILE A 133 7.62 6.17 -0.65
CA ILE A 133 6.25 6.28 -1.15
C ILE A 133 6.22 6.09 -2.67
N SER A 134 5.17 5.46 -3.15
CA SER A 134 4.95 5.33 -4.59
C SER A 134 4.31 6.59 -5.16
N VAL A 135 4.90 7.12 -6.22
CA VAL A 135 4.45 8.36 -6.86
C VAL A 135 4.39 8.23 -8.37
N SER A 136 3.62 9.09 -9.00
CA SER A 136 3.59 9.24 -10.45
C SER A 136 3.99 10.67 -10.84
N PRO A 137 4.68 10.89 -11.98
CA PRO A 137 4.96 12.23 -12.46
C PRO A 137 3.68 13.03 -12.66
N PHE A 138 3.67 14.26 -12.18
CA PHE A 138 2.52 15.14 -12.25
C PHE A 138 2.84 16.38 -13.10
N LYS A 139 2.27 16.43 -14.30
CA LYS A 139 2.51 17.49 -15.30
C LYS A 139 1.27 18.35 -15.54
N ARG A 140 0.62 18.78 -14.45
CA ARG A 140 -0.59 19.62 -14.53
C ARG A 140 -0.42 20.90 -13.75
N PHE A 141 -1.05 21.97 -14.24
CA PHE A 141 -1.12 23.24 -13.53
C PHE A 141 -2.26 23.18 -12.52
N ILE A 142 -1.96 23.52 -11.27
CA ILE A 142 -2.92 23.52 -10.16
C ILE A 142 -3.31 24.97 -9.86
N TRP A 143 -4.60 25.18 -9.67
CA TRP A 143 -5.20 26.42 -9.23
C TRP A 143 -6.01 26.21 -7.97
N ASN A 144 -6.07 27.21 -7.11
CA ASN A 144 -7.04 27.34 -6.04
C ASN A 144 -7.78 28.68 -6.18
N GLU A 145 -8.60 29.03 -5.20
CA GLU A 145 -9.37 30.28 -5.21
C GLU A 145 -8.49 31.55 -5.25
N ASN A 146 -7.24 31.44 -4.80
CA ASN A 146 -6.28 32.57 -4.76
C ASN A 146 -5.37 32.66 -5.99
N GLY A 147 -5.45 31.70 -6.92
CA GLY A 147 -4.64 31.69 -8.14
C GLY A 147 -3.84 30.40 -8.36
N PRO A 148 -2.78 30.47 -9.19
CA PRO A 148 -1.93 29.32 -9.50
C PRO A 148 -1.11 28.90 -8.29
N VAL A 149 -1.03 27.58 -8.05
CA VAL A 149 -0.38 26.99 -6.87
C VAL A 149 1.05 26.55 -7.15
N ASN A 150 1.28 25.95 -8.31
CA ASN A 150 2.51 25.23 -8.60
C ASN A 150 3.29 25.79 -9.83
N TYR A 151 2.96 26.98 -10.28
CA TYR A 151 3.68 27.66 -11.37
C TYR A 151 3.42 29.16 -11.34
N ASP A 152 4.34 29.91 -11.96
CA ASP A 152 4.14 31.33 -12.25
C ASP A 152 3.39 31.48 -13.59
N TYR A 153 2.20 32.08 -13.58
CA TYR A 153 1.38 32.23 -14.79
C TYR A 153 1.95 33.29 -15.76
N PHE A 154 2.80 34.19 -15.30
CA PHE A 154 3.52 35.14 -16.18
C PHE A 154 4.70 34.47 -16.91
N GLN A 155 5.25 33.38 -16.33
CA GLN A 155 6.36 32.59 -16.89
C GLN A 155 5.96 31.15 -17.11
N ARG A 156 4.79 30.93 -17.71
CA ARG A 156 4.21 29.59 -17.89
C ARG A 156 5.11 28.69 -18.73
N LYS A 157 5.68 27.67 -18.11
CA LYS A 157 6.46 26.63 -18.80
C LYS A 157 5.54 25.80 -19.72
N ARG A 158 6.12 25.24 -20.78
CA ARG A 158 5.41 24.22 -21.57
C ARG A 158 5.22 22.96 -20.74
N ARG A 159 4.14 22.20 -21.00
CA ARG A 159 3.81 20.99 -20.24
C ARG A 159 4.95 19.97 -20.20
N GLN A 160 5.73 19.85 -21.27
CA GLN A 160 6.88 18.95 -21.35
C GLN A 160 8.06 19.37 -20.47
N ASP A 161 8.17 20.66 -20.20
CA ASP A 161 9.25 21.25 -19.39
C ASP A 161 8.87 21.34 -17.91
N PHE A 162 7.66 20.83 -17.54
CA PHE A 162 7.10 20.86 -16.20
C PHE A 162 7.29 19.50 -15.54
N ASN A 163 8.45 19.29 -14.90
CA ASN A 163 8.88 17.98 -14.38
C ASN A 163 9.10 17.93 -12.86
N ASP A 164 8.72 19.00 -12.13
CA ASP A 164 9.16 19.19 -10.74
C ASP A 164 8.17 18.62 -9.69
N TYR A 165 7.05 18.04 -10.13
CA TYR A 165 6.00 17.59 -9.23
C TYR A 165 5.68 16.11 -9.43
N PHE A 166 5.36 15.48 -8.29
CA PHE A 166 4.87 14.11 -8.24
C PHE A 166 3.54 14.08 -7.49
N ILE A 167 2.70 13.13 -7.81
CA ILE A 167 1.46 12.84 -7.08
C ILE A 167 1.56 11.44 -6.47
N GLU A 168 1.19 11.30 -5.21
CA GLU A 168 1.02 9.98 -4.60
C GLU A 168 -0.01 9.18 -5.37
N ASN A 169 0.35 7.98 -5.80
CA ASN A 169 -0.58 7.09 -6.50
C ASN A 169 -1.19 6.03 -5.58
N GLY A 170 -0.76 6.00 -4.30
CA GLY A 170 -1.32 5.14 -3.28
C GLY A 170 -1.07 3.64 -3.48
N SER A 171 -0.10 3.25 -4.30
CA SER A 171 0.14 1.82 -4.57
C SER A 171 0.80 1.13 -3.39
N PHE A 172 1.88 1.73 -2.85
CA PHE A 172 2.59 1.17 -1.69
C PHE A 172 3.39 2.23 -0.93
N TYR A 173 3.67 1.90 0.34
CA TYR A 173 4.49 2.67 1.27
C TYR A 173 5.45 1.71 1.98
N ILE A 174 6.73 2.10 2.15
CA ILE A 174 7.74 1.23 2.74
C ILE A 174 8.46 1.96 3.87
N ASN A 175 8.56 1.30 5.03
CA ASN A 175 9.31 1.80 6.17
C ASN A 175 9.85 0.62 7.00
N TYR A 176 10.67 0.89 8.01
CA TYR A 176 10.99 -0.09 9.03
C TYR A 176 9.89 -0.18 10.09
N VAL A 177 9.65 -1.38 10.62
CA VAL A 177 8.69 -1.60 11.72
C VAL A 177 8.94 -0.66 12.89
N GLY A 178 10.23 -0.47 13.28
CA GLY A 178 10.58 0.42 14.37
C GLY A 178 10.22 1.88 14.14
N GLU A 179 10.33 2.38 12.91
CA GLU A 179 9.95 3.76 12.57
C GLU A 179 8.42 3.92 12.58
N ILE A 180 7.67 2.92 12.10
CA ILE A 180 6.20 2.91 12.15
C ILE A 180 5.72 2.99 13.60
N LEU A 181 6.26 2.15 14.50
CA LEU A 181 5.85 2.16 15.91
C LEU A 181 6.23 3.44 16.64
N LYS A 182 7.36 4.07 16.27
CA LYS A 182 7.81 5.33 16.88
C LYS A 182 6.96 6.53 16.47
N ASN A 183 6.54 6.57 15.21
CA ASN A 183 5.86 7.74 14.63
C ASN A 183 4.34 7.56 14.53
N GLY A 184 3.81 6.35 14.75
CA GLY A 184 2.40 6.01 14.60
C GLY A 184 1.97 5.82 13.13
N SER A 185 2.93 5.83 12.20
CA SER A 185 2.63 5.69 10.75
C SER A 185 3.88 5.24 9.97
#